data_715a3f574543c321b02e950963deaa9d
#
_entry.id   715a3f574543c321b02e950963deaa9d
#
_cell.length_a   1.000
_cell.length_b   1.000
_cell.length_c   1.000
_cell.angle_alpha   90.00
_cell.angle_beta   90.00
_cell.angle_gamma   90.00
#
_symmetry.space_group_name_H-M   'P 1'
#
loop_
_entity.id
_entity.type
_entity.pdbx_description
1 polymer ?
#
loop_
_entity_poly.entity_id
_entity_poly.type
_entity_poly.pdbx_seq_one_letter_code
_entity_poly.pdbx_strand_id
1 'polypeptide(L)'
;MPLSSSSTEEKLNIFCKEIQQLDNSIRFVGIANNLGTLIATSYRNRLTPLMNEQETSHYAIQVVLRAATREDFESKIGKLEYSIGKYERIIRATVPIRLFGSNDDQSKFYYLLI
;
A
#
# COMPACT_ATOMS: atom_id res chain seq x y z
N MET A 1 -13.07 14.53 16.74
CA MET A 1 -11.92 15.35 16.40
C MET A 1 -11.18 14.77 15.21
N PRO A 2 -11.11 15.51 14.15
CA PRO A 2 -10.39 15.02 12.96
C PRO A 2 -8.87 14.98 13.10
N LEU A 3 -8.35 15.48 14.22
CA LEU A 3 -6.91 15.58 14.42
C LEU A 3 -6.21 14.23 14.40
N SER A 4 -6.81 13.21 14.97
CA SER A 4 -6.19 11.89 14.99
C SER A 4 -6.12 11.29 13.59
N SER A 5 -7.14 11.53 12.78
CA SER A 5 -7.21 11.08 11.40
C SER A 5 -6.15 11.76 10.54
N SER A 6 -6.05 13.10 10.65
CA SER A 6 -5.02 13.87 9.94
C SER A 6 -3.62 13.45 10.36
N SER A 7 -3.43 13.23 11.66
CA SER A 7 -2.13 12.82 12.17
C SER A 7 -1.71 11.46 11.61
N THR A 8 -2.66 10.55 11.47
CA THR A 8 -2.39 9.24 10.90
C THR A 8 -2.02 9.36 9.43
N GLU A 9 -2.74 10.17 8.67
CA GLU A 9 -2.45 10.39 7.27
C GLU A 9 -1.08 11.02 7.07
N GLU A 10 -0.73 11.99 7.91
CA GLU A 10 0.59 12.61 7.87
C GLU A 10 1.70 11.60 8.13
N LYS A 11 1.51 10.75 9.12
CA LYS A 11 2.49 9.69 9.43
C LYS A 11 2.65 8.73 8.28
N LEU A 12 1.56 8.36 7.63
CA LEU A 12 1.60 7.45 6.49
C LEU A 12 2.28 8.10 5.30
N ASN A 13 2.05 9.39 5.07
CA ASN A 13 2.74 10.11 4.01
C ASN A 13 4.24 10.19 4.26
N ILE A 14 4.64 10.46 5.48
CA ILE A 14 6.05 10.48 5.86
C ILE A 14 6.68 9.10 5.64
N PHE A 15 5.98 8.07 6.05
CA PHE A 15 6.43 6.69 5.88
C PHE A 15 6.65 6.35 4.40
N CYS A 16 5.71 6.76 3.55
CA CYS A 16 5.85 6.56 2.10
C CYS A 16 7.09 7.25 1.56
N LYS A 17 7.34 8.48 1.99
CA LYS A 17 8.53 9.23 1.56
C LYS A 17 9.81 8.56 2.03
N GLU A 18 9.83 8.07 3.26
CA GLU A 18 11.00 7.39 3.79
C GLU A 18 11.33 6.14 2.98
N ILE A 19 10.32 5.36 2.65
CA ILE A 19 10.51 4.16 1.83
C ILE A 19 10.99 4.55 0.44
N GLN A 20 10.37 5.55 -0.16
CA GLN A 20 10.72 5.99 -1.50
C GLN A 20 12.18 6.44 -1.58
N GLN A 21 12.70 6.99 -0.49
CA GLN A 21 14.08 7.47 -0.42
C GLN A 21 15.11 6.39 -0.13
N LEU A 22 14.69 5.18 0.18
CA LEU A 22 15.62 4.08 0.45
C LEU A 22 16.45 3.71 -0.76
N ASP A 23 15.91 3.89 -1.95
CA ASP A 23 16.62 3.54 -3.17
C ASP A 23 16.04 4.35 -4.33
N ASN A 24 16.94 4.81 -5.22
CA ASN A 24 16.53 5.60 -6.37
C ASN A 24 15.68 4.82 -7.37
N SER A 25 15.74 3.51 -7.34
CA SER A 25 14.93 2.68 -8.24
C SER A 25 13.47 2.61 -7.82
N ILE A 26 13.15 3.02 -6.60
CA ILE A 26 11.77 3.07 -6.14
C ILE A 26 11.08 4.27 -6.77
N ARG A 27 10.11 3.99 -7.64
CA ARG A 27 9.41 5.02 -8.41
C ARG A 27 8.19 5.55 -7.68
N PHE A 28 7.51 4.68 -6.94
CA PHE A 28 6.23 4.97 -6.33
C PHE A 28 6.07 4.15 -5.07
N VAL A 29 5.52 4.77 -4.04
CA VAL A 29 5.11 4.09 -2.82
C VAL A 29 3.71 4.56 -2.50
N GLY A 30 2.80 3.63 -2.25
CA GLY A 30 1.43 3.97 -1.88
C GLY A 30 0.96 3.09 -0.75
N ILE A 31 0.00 3.61 0.02
CA ILE A 31 -0.68 2.84 1.05
C ILE A 31 -2.16 2.89 0.77
N ALA A 32 -2.77 1.73 0.64
CA ALA A 32 -4.20 1.59 0.43
C ALA A 32 -4.84 0.98 1.66
N ASN A 33 -6.08 1.35 1.92
CA ASN A 33 -6.86 0.72 2.98
C ASN A 33 -7.46 -0.60 2.48
N ASN A 34 -8.23 -1.27 3.32
CA ASN A 34 -8.81 -2.56 2.98
C ASN A 34 -9.90 -2.50 1.89
N LEU A 35 -10.30 -1.30 1.51
CA LEU A 35 -11.23 -1.10 0.39
C LEU A 35 -10.51 -0.80 -0.92
N GLY A 36 -9.18 -0.69 -0.87
CA GLY A 36 -8.40 -0.37 -2.04
C GLY A 36 -8.26 1.12 -2.31
N THR A 37 -8.67 1.97 -1.37
CA THR A 37 -8.52 3.41 -1.52
C THR A 37 -7.11 3.82 -1.11
N LEU A 38 -6.42 4.53 -1.99
CA LEU A 38 -5.09 5.07 -1.69
C LEU A 38 -5.22 6.22 -0.71
N ILE A 39 -4.56 6.11 0.44
CA ILE A 39 -4.61 7.12 1.50
C ILE A 39 -3.29 7.87 1.66
N ALA A 40 -2.22 7.37 1.09
CA ALA A 40 -0.93 8.04 1.09
C ALA A 40 -0.14 7.59 -0.13
N THR A 41 0.60 8.51 -0.72
CA THR A 41 1.43 8.20 -1.89
C THR A 41 2.70 9.04 -1.87
N SER A 42 3.74 8.52 -2.50
CA SER A 42 4.96 9.26 -2.75
C SER A 42 5.52 8.82 -4.10
N TYR A 43 5.86 9.78 -4.94
CA TYR A 43 6.48 9.53 -6.24
C TYR A 43 7.90 10.04 -6.21
N ARG A 44 8.78 9.38 -6.96
CA ARG A 44 10.14 9.87 -7.15
C ARG A 44 10.10 11.21 -7.88
N ASN A 45 10.95 12.14 -7.46
CA ASN A 45 11.03 13.46 -8.09
C ASN A 45 11.36 13.35 -9.57
N ARG A 46 10.74 14.21 -10.37
CA ARG A 46 10.96 14.32 -11.81
C ARG A 46 10.56 13.06 -12.58
N LEU A 47 9.78 12.20 -11.94
CA LEU A 47 9.29 11.00 -12.59
C LEU A 47 8.03 11.33 -13.38
N THR A 48 7.95 10.79 -14.60
CA THR A 48 6.67 10.76 -15.32
C THR A 48 6.00 9.45 -14.97
N PRO A 49 4.86 9.46 -14.27
CA PRO A 49 4.19 8.22 -13.91
C PRO A 49 3.79 7.42 -15.14
N LEU A 50 3.91 6.10 -15.04
CA LEU A 50 3.46 5.20 -16.10
C LEU A 50 1.95 5.14 -16.21
N MET A 51 1.26 5.42 -15.10
CA MET A 51 -0.20 5.41 -15.03
C MET A 51 -0.69 6.74 -14.50
N ASN A 52 -1.86 7.18 -14.96
CA ASN A 52 -2.50 8.37 -14.42
C ASN A 52 -3.16 8.05 -13.07
N GLU A 53 -3.75 9.06 -12.42
CA GLU A 53 -4.38 8.88 -11.11
C GLU A 53 -5.51 7.87 -11.11
N GLN A 54 -6.33 7.87 -12.14
CA GLN A 54 -7.46 6.93 -12.23
C GLN A 54 -6.96 5.50 -12.37
N GLU A 55 -5.95 5.31 -13.21
CA GLU A 55 -5.35 4.00 -13.40
C GLU A 55 -4.69 3.50 -12.13
N THR A 56 -4.00 4.37 -11.42
CA THR A 56 -3.35 4.02 -10.15
C THR A 56 -4.38 3.64 -9.10
N SER A 57 -5.48 4.39 -9.01
CA SER A 57 -6.56 4.06 -8.09
C SER A 57 -7.21 2.73 -8.42
N HIS A 58 -7.43 2.47 -9.70
CA HIS A 58 -8.01 1.21 -10.16
C HIS A 58 -7.07 0.04 -9.83
N TYR A 59 -5.78 0.25 -10.05
CA TYR A 59 -4.78 -0.76 -9.72
C TYR A 59 -4.79 -1.11 -8.24
N ALA A 60 -4.87 -0.10 -7.37
CA ALA A 60 -4.91 -0.33 -5.93
C ALA A 60 -6.11 -1.18 -5.52
N ILE A 61 -7.28 -0.91 -6.10
CA ILE A 61 -8.47 -1.71 -5.83
C ILE A 61 -8.26 -3.16 -6.24
N GLN A 62 -7.70 -3.39 -7.43
CA GLN A 62 -7.45 -4.75 -7.92
C GLN A 62 -6.45 -5.50 -7.04
N VAL A 63 -5.41 -4.82 -6.59
CA VAL A 63 -4.41 -5.42 -5.72
C VAL A 63 -5.02 -5.88 -4.41
N VAL A 64 -5.85 -5.03 -3.80
CA VAL A 64 -6.50 -5.36 -2.54
C VAL A 64 -7.48 -6.50 -2.71
N LEU A 65 -8.22 -6.53 -3.81
CA LEU A 65 -9.14 -7.63 -4.11
C LEU A 65 -8.39 -8.96 -4.25
N ARG A 66 -7.25 -8.95 -4.92
CA ARG A 66 -6.44 -10.17 -5.07
C ARG A 66 -5.90 -10.64 -3.73
N ALA A 67 -5.46 -9.72 -2.89
CA ALA A 67 -4.98 -10.08 -1.57
C ALA A 67 -6.08 -10.69 -0.72
N ALA A 68 -7.28 -10.11 -0.77
CA ALA A 68 -8.43 -10.63 -0.05
C ALA A 68 -8.78 -12.05 -0.49
N THR A 69 -8.71 -12.31 -1.79
CA THR A 69 -8.96 -13.65 -2.33
C THR A 69 -7.95 -14.66 -1.79
N ARG A 70 -6.70 -14.26 -1.67
CA ARG A 70 -5.65 -15.14 -1.15
C ARG A 70 -5.83 -15.46 0.33
N GLU A 71 -6.53 -14.61 1.07
CA GLU A 71 -6.81 -14.86 2.48
C GLU A 71 -7.63 -16.12 2.72
N ASP A 72 -8.38 -16.55 1.72
CA ASP A 72 -9.16 -17.79 1.81
C ASP A 72 -8.30 -19.02 2.10
N PHE A 73 -7.02 -18.94 1.81
CA PHE A 73 -6.10 -20.05 1.97
C PHE A 73 -5.17 -19.91 3.18
N GLU A 74 -5.37 -18.88 3.98
CA GLU A 74 -4.50 -18.65 5.15
C GLU A 74 -4.45 -19.82 6.10
N SER A 75 -5.56 -20.51 6.28
CA SER A 75 -5.60 -21.65 7.19
C SER A 75 -4.73 -22.81 6.71
N LYS A 76 -4.41 -22.85 5.43
CA LYS A 76 -3.62 -23.93 4.84
C LYS A 76 -2.16 -23.58 4.66
N ILE A 77 -1.87 -22.36 4.22
CA ILE A 77 -0.52 -21.98 3.85
C ILE A 77 0.03 -20.78 4.64
N GLY A 78 -0.76 -20.28 5.58
CA GLY A 78 -0.35 -19.13 6.39
C GLY A 78 -0.73 -17.81 5.76
N LYS A 79 -0.43 -16.74 6.47
CA LYS A 79 -0.77 -15.39 6.02
C LYS A 79 0.14 -14.93 4.90
N LEU A 80 -0.42 -14.16 3.99
CA LEU A 80 0.37 -13.55 2.94
C LEU A 80 1.32 -12.51 3.57
N GLU A 81 2.60 -12.65 3.31
CA GLU A 81 3.59 -11.69 3.79
C GLU A 81 3.90 -10.63 2.75
N TYR A 82 4.03 -11.02 1.51
CA TYR A 82 4.19 -10.08 0.40
C TYR A 82 3.92 -10.78 -0.92
N SER A 83 3.69 -9.97 -1.94
CA SER A 83 3.48 -10.44 -3.29
C SER A 83 4.29 -9.57 -4.24
N ILE A 84 4.96 -10.20 -5.20
CA ILE A 84 5.78 -9.49 -6.19
C ILE A 84 5.31 -9.85 -7.58
N GLY A 85 5.12 -8.83 -8.40
CA GLY A 85 4.82 -9.01 -9.82
C GLY A 85 5.91 -8.36 -10.66
N LYS A 86 6.52 -9.15 -11.53
CA LYS A 86 7.49 -8.61 -12.46
C LYS A 86 6.84 -8.39 -13.83
N TYR A 87 6.83 -7.14 -14.27
CA TYR A 87 6.35 -6.74 -15.59
C TYR A 87 7.55 -6.41 -16.45
N GLU A 88 7.34 -6.21 -17.73
CA GLU A 88 8.45 -5.88 -18.63
C GLU A 88 9.21 -4.63 -18.20
N ARG A 89 8.49 -3.62 -17.75
CA ARG A 89 9.08 -2.31 -17.44
C ARG A 89 9.31 -2.05 -15.98
N ILE A 90 8.58 -2.72 -15.10
CA ILE A 90 8.65 -2.46 -13.67
C ILE A 90 8.48 -3.74 -12.89
N ILE A 91 8.89 -3.67 -11.63
CA ILE A 91 8.60 -4.69 -10.63
C ILE A 91 7.70 -4.01 -9.60
N ARG A 92 6.65 -4.70 -9.20
CA ARG A 92 5.74 -4.20 -8.18
C ARG A 92 5.67 -5.16 -7.02
N ALA A 93 5.51 -4.60 -5.83
CA ALA A 93 5.36 -5.39 -4.62
C ALA A 93 4.17 -4.89 -3.82
N THR A 94 3.51 -5.82 -3.15
CA THR A 94 2.40 -5.51 -2.25
C THR A 94 2.69 -6.17 -0.91
N VAL A 95 2.67 -5.39 0.15
CA VAL A 95 2.97 -5.87 1.50
C VAL A 95 1.77 -5.55 2.40
N PRO A 96 1.07 -6.56 2.90
CA PRO A 96 0.01 -6.32 3.89
C PRO A 96 0.61 -5.76 5.17
N ILE A 97 -0.03 -4.74 5.73
CA ILE A 97 0.41 -4.10 6.96
C ILE A 97 -0.75 -4.10 7.93
N ARG A 98 -0.51 -4.53 9.15
CA ARG A 98 -1.48 -4.42 10.23
C ARG A 98 -0.98 -3.39 11.22
N LEU A 99 -1.82 -2.40 11.48
CA LEU A 99 -1.55 -1.43 12.52
C LEU A 99 -2.38 -1.80 13.73
N PHE A 100 -1.70 -1.99 14.85
CA PHE A 100 -2.38 -2.32 16.10
C PHE A 100 -2.69 -1.03 16.83
N GLY A 101 -3.98 -0.75 16.99
CA GLY A 101 -4.43 0.32 17.86
C GLY A 101 -4.44 -0.16 19.29
N SER A 102 -4.13 0.71 20.21
CA SER A 102 -3.99 0.34 21.62
C SER A 102 -5.29 -0.14 22.26
N ASN A 103 -6.43 0.28 21.75
CA ASN A 103 -7.73 -0.08 22.33
C ASN A 103 -8.67 -0.67 21.31
N ASP A 104 -8.14 -1.16 20.25
CA ASP A 104 -8.98 -1.43 19.12
C ASP A 104 -8.99 -2.90 18.80
N ASP A 105 -10.16 -3.49 18.91
CA ASP A 105 -10.39 -4.82 18.41
C ASP A 105 -10.33 -4.85 16.89
N GLN A 106 -10.44 -3.68 16.28
CA GLN A 106 -10.37 -3.56 14.84
C GLN A 106 -8.97 -3.13 14.44
N SER A 107 -8.09 -4.09 14.29
CA SER A 107 -6.80 -3.81 13.68
C SER A 107 -7.04 -3.22 12.30
N LYS A 108 -6.50 -2.04 12.07
CA LYS A 108 -6.58 -1.42 10.77
C LYS A 108 -5.65 -2.15 9.82
N PHE A 109 -6.19 -2.57 8.72
CA PHE A 109 -5.47 -3.34 7.73
C PHE A 109 -5.17 -2.46 6.54
N TYR A 110 -3.90 -2.36 6.19
CA TYR A 110 -3.44 -1.57 5.06
C TYR A 110 -2.57 -2.40 4.15
N TYR A 111 -2.40 -1.93 2.94
CA TYR A 111 -1.53 -2.56 1.95
C TYR A 111 -0.51 -1.53 1.47
N LEU A 112 0.76 -1.87 1.60
CA LEU A 112 1.85 -1.06 1.06
C LEU A 112 2.08 -1.50 -0.38
N LEU A 113 2.01 -0.56 -1.30
CA LEU A 113 2.23 -0.78 -2.73
C LEU A 113 3.53 -0.08 -3.14
N ILE A 114 4.42 -0.81 -3.75
CA ILE A 114 5.70 -0.26 -4.19
C ILE A 114 5.89 -0.46 -5.68
#